data_a2624aa12bcad8eb88206d9032e9ec84
#
_entry.id   a2624aa12bcad8eb88206d9032e9ec84
#
_cell.length_a   1.000
_cell.length_b   1.000
_cell.length_c   1.000
_cell.angle_alpha   90.00
_cell.angle_beta   90.00
_cell.angle_gamma   90.00
#
_symmetry.space_group_name_H-M   'P 1'
#
loop_
_entity.id
_entity.type
_entity.pdbx_description
1 polymer ?
#
loop_
_entity_poly.entity_id
_entity_poly.type
_entity_poly.pdbx_seq_one_letter_code
_entity_poly.pdbx_strand_id
1 'polypeptide(L)'
;MRQDVLKFHHLHAIDDKTLYGATSYQVRDHFQSWVPKNLEDRLRPDATNPQNDVDWVHATSTPRYEYCLFVDDVCLESVDHPDVAVMKLLRKNWESPFPPQERNYIVPAPFHDGATEYHEEDVGWMYMPLQEYLYKYDLLGKGDWDDQYVRPPYIDGTEDEGEFVGHWRQEA
;
A
#
# COMPACT_ATOMS: atom_id res chain seq x y z
N MET A 1 4.46 25.12 1.39
CA MET A 1 4.57 23.87 0.60
C MET A 1 3.38 22.90 0.77
N ARG A 2 2.83 22.66 1.98
CA ARG A 2 1.68 21.73 2.18
C ARG A 2 0.36 22.13 1.51
N GLN A 3 0.05 23.43 1.39
CA GLN A 3 -1.26 23.86 0.83
C GLN A 3 -1.38 23.69 -0.70
N ASP A 4 -0.27 23.67 -1.43
CA ASP A 4 -0.31 23.54 -2.88
C ASP A 4 -0.46 22.07 -3.33
N VAL A 5 0.06 21.12 -2.56
CA VAL A 5 -0.09 19.69 -2.85
C VAL A 5 -1.57 19.28 -2.78
N LEU A 6 -2.31 19.77 -1.78
CA LEU A 6 -3.73 19.46 -1.61
C LEU A 6 -4.61 19.93 -2.78
N LYS A 7 -4.21 20.98 -3.50
CA LYS A 7 -4.98 21.48 -4.66
C LYS A 7 -4.92 20.56 -5.87
N PHE A 8 -3.85 19.78 -5.99
CA PHE A 8 -3.59 18.94 -7.16
C PHE A 8 -3.67 17.45 -6.84
N HIS A 9 -3.79 17.10 -5.55
CA HIS A 9 -3.86 15.74 -5.10
C HIS A 9 -5.31 15.26 -5.04
N HIS A 10 -5.66 14.35 -5.94
CA HIS A 10 -6.99 13.75 -6.00
C HIS A 10 -6.89 12.26 -5.73
N LEU A 11 -7.44 11.82 -4.62
CA LEU A 11 -7.65 10.39 -4.36
C LEU A 11 -8.72 9.86 -5.31
N HIS A 12 -8.43 8.74 -5.95
CA HIS A 12 -9.39 7.97 -6.72
C HIS A 12 -9.83 6.79 -5.85
N ALA A 13 -10.99 6.93 -5.23
CA ALA A 13 -11.57 5.86 -4.42
C ALA A 13 -12.30 4.86 -5.33
N ILE A 14 -12.01 3.58 -5.15
CA ILE A 14 -12.67 2.46 -5.82
C ILE A 14 -13.46 1.70 -4.74
N ASP A 15 -14.78 1.77 -4.82
CA ASP A 15 -15.67 0.94 -4.01
C ASP A 15 -16.13 -0.24 -4.88
N ASP A 16 -15.34 -1.32 -4.84
CA ASP A 16 -15.64 -2.54 -5.57
C ASP A 16 -15.97 -3.66 -4.58
N LYS A 17 -17.22 -4.08 -4.57
CA LYS A 17 -17.70 -5.15 -3.67
C LYS A 17 -17.00 -6.49 -3.87
N THR A 18 -16.38 -6.71 -5.04
CA THR A 18 -15.60 -7.94 -5.29
C THR A 18 -14.29 -7.97 -4.51
N LEU A 19 -13.86 -6.82 -3.99
CA LEU A 19 -12.67 -6.67 -3.16
C LEU A 19 -12.97 -6.70 -1.64
N TYR A 20 -14.23 -6.86 -1.26
CA TYR A 20 -14.57 -6.97 0.17
C TYR A 20 -13.99 -8.25 0.76
N GLY A 21 -13.17 -8.12 1.80
CA GLY A 21 -12.42 -9.22 2.41
C GLY A 21 -11.26 -9.73 1.56
N ALA A 22 -10.86 -8.99 0.52
CA ALA A 22 -9.72 -9.34 -0.31
C ALA A 22 -8.41 -9.25 0.48
N THR A 23 -7.48 -10.12 0.14
CA THR A 23 -6.10 -10.06 0.64
C THR A 23 -5.29 -9.01 -0.09
N SER A 24 -4.13 -8.60 0.46
CA SER A 24 -3.19 -7.70 -0.21
C SER A 24 -2.76 -8.21 -1.59
N TYR A 25 -2.66 -9.53 -1.76
CA TYR A 25 -2.38 -10.14 -3.06
C TYR A 25 -3.46 -9.84 -4.10
N GLN A 26 -4.72 -10.07 -3.74
CA GLN A 26 -5.85 -9.84 -4.64
C GLN A 26 -6.01 -8.35 -4.98
N VAL A 27 -5.80 -7.48 -3.99
CA VAL A 27 -5.81 -6.03 -4.21
C VAL A 27 -4.66 -5.61 -5.12
N ARG A 28 -3.45 -6.18 -4.94
CA ARG A 28 -2.29 -5.92 -5.80
C ARG A 28 -2.53 -6.35 -7.24
N ASP A 29 -3.06 -7.56 -7.44
CA ASP A 29 -3.41 -8.08 -8.78
C ASP A 29 -4.45 -7.19 -9.46
N HIS A 30 -5.46 -6.74 -8.71
CA HIS A 30 -6.45 -5.78 -9.20
C HIS A 30 -5.78 -4.47 -9.62
N PHE A 31 -4.92 -3.92 -8.77
CA PHE A 31 -4.21 -2.67 -9.04
C PHE A 31 -3.26 -2.78 -10.24
N GLN A 32 -2.52 -3.88 -10.36
CA GLN A 32 -1.68 -4.17 -11.51
C GLN A 32 -2.49 -4.19 -12.82
N SER A 33 -3.71 -4.71 -12.77
CA SER A 33 -4.63 -4.75 -13.92
C SER A 33 -5.28 -3.39 -14.20
N TRP A 34 -5.51 -2.59 -13.16
CA TRP A 34 -6.15 -1.27 -13.26
C TRP A 34 -5.21 -0.21 -13.83
N VAL A 35 -3.92 -0.23 -13.44
CA VAL A 35 -2.94 0.78 -13.85
C VAL A 35 -2.84 0.96 -15.35
N PRO A 36 -2.64 -0.08 -16.18
CA PRO A 36 -2.56 0.08 -17.62
C PRO A 36 -3.83 0.69 -18.21
N LYS A 37 -4.99 0.21 -17.78
CA LYS A 37 -6.29 0.71 -18.29
C LYS A 37 -6.51 2.19 -17.97
N ASN A 38 -6.18 2.59 -16.74
CA ASN A 38 -6.32 3.99 -16.32
C ASN A 38 -5.32 4.91 -17.05
N LEU A 39 -4.13 4.41 -17.36
CA LEU A 39 -3.14 5.15 -18.13
C LEU A 39 -3.54 5.30 -19.60
N GLU A 40 -4.07 4.27 -20.24
CA GLU A 40 -4.59 4.33 -21.61
C GLU A 40 -5.64 5.43 -21.75
N ASP A 41 -6.53 5.57 -20.78
CA ASP A 41 -7.56 6.61 -20.77
C ASP A 41 -7.01 8.03 -20.60
N ARG A 42 -5.80 8.18 -20.06
CA ARG A 42 -5.18 9.46 -19.73
C ARG A 42 -4.07 9.89 -20.66
N LEU A 43 -3.32 8.93 -21.19
CA LEU A 43 -2.30 9.18 -22.19
C LEU A 43 -2.98 9.38 -23.55
N ARG A 44 -2.50 10.37 -24.30
CA ARG A 44 -3.10 10.82 -25.55
C ARG A 44 -3.38 9.66 -26.50
N PRO A 45 -4.51 9.69 -27.23
CA PRO A 45 -4.89 8.64 -28.19
C PRO A 45 -3.90 8.42 -29.35
N ASP A 46 -2.90 9.28 -29.51
CA ASP A 46 -1.92 9.25 -30.63
C ASP A 46 -0.69 8.37 -30.33
N ALA A 47 -0.55 7.82 -29.13
CA ALA A 47 0.58 6.95 -28.80
C ALA A 47 0.37 5.57 -29.46
N THR A 48 1.07 5.34 -30.54
CA THR A 48 0.99 4.09 -31.34
C THR A 48 1.54 2.86 -30.64
N ASN A 49 2.26 3.04 -29.53
CA ASN A 49 2.67 1.96 -28.61
C ASN A 49 2.91 2.52 -27.20
N PRO A 50 1.88 2.56 -26.33
CA PRO A 50 1.97 3.16 -25.02
C PRO A 50 3.05 2.52 -24.14
N GLN A 51 3.37 1.24 -24.31
CA GLN A 51 4.34 0.54 -23.48
C GLN A 51 5.80 0.93 -23.73
N ASN A 52 6.10 1.54 -24.87
CA ASN A 52 7.44 2.00 -25.25
C ASN A 52 7.57 3.54 -25.23
N ASP A 53 6.53 4.23 -24.83
CA ASP A 53 6.55 5.69 -24.71
C ASP A 53 7.26 6.09 -23.41
N VAL A 54 8.15 7.08 -23.52
CA VAL A 54 8.83 7.68 -22.36
C VAL A 54 7.80 8.23 -21.36
N ASP A 55 6.71 8.78 -21.85
CA ASP A 55 5.62 9.28 -21.03
C ASP A 55 4.93 8.16 -20.23
N TRP A 56 4.78 6.96 -20.82
CA TRP A 56 4.25 5.78 -20.14
C TRP A 56 5.16 5.32 -19.01
N VAL A 57 6.47 5.19 -19.29
CA VAL A 57 7.45 4.77 -18.28
C VAL A 57 7.49 5.77 -17.13
N HIS A 58 7.51 7.07 -17.42
CA HIS A 58 7.49 8.10 -16.38
C HIS A 58 6.18 8.06 -15.57
N ALA A 59 5.04 7.92 -16.22
CA ALA A 59 3.75 7.86 -15.53
C ALA A 59 3.68 6.65 -14.60
N THR A 60 4.09 5.46 -15.05
CA THR A 60 4.05 4.22 -14.24
C THR A 60 4.98 4.24 -13.03
N SER A 61 6.02 5.08 -13.06
CA SER A 61 6.98 5.27 -11.96
C SER A 61 6.56 6.35 -10.96
N THR A 62 5.39 6.94 -11.13
CA THR A 62 4.87 7.90 -10.14
C THR A 62 4.22 7.18 -8.96
N PRO A 63 4.22 7.72 -7.75
CA PRO A 63 3.60 7.10 -6.58
C PRO A 63 2.15 6.67 -6.81
N ARG A 64 1.41 7.43 -7.61
CA ARG A 64 0.02 7.13 -7.98
C ARG A 64 -0.17 5.76 -8.64
N TYR A 65 0.80 5.32 -9.43
CA TYR A 65 0.75 4.08 -10.19
C TYR A 65 1.73 3.01 -9.69
N GLU A 66 2.55 3.37 -8.72
CA GLU A 66 3.46 2.46 -8.01
C GLU A 66 2.83 1.89 -6.74
N TYR A 67 2.00 2.70 -6.06
CA TYR A 67 1.41 2.35 -4.78
C TYR A 67 -0.11 2.51 -4.81
N CYS A 68 -0.81 1.62 -4.11
CA CYS A 68 -2.24 1.80 -3.83
C CYS A 68 -2.50 1.80 -2.32
N LEU A 69 -3.53 2.53 -1.95
CA LEU A 69 -4.06 2.51 -0.59
C LEU A 69 -5.15 1.45 -0.49
N PHE A 70 -5.11 0.71 0.59
CA PHE A 70 -6.10 -0.32 0.87
C PHE A 70 -6.61 -0.17 2.30
N VAL A 71 -7.92 -0.24 2.46
CA VAL A 71 -8.60 -0.16 3.75
C VAL A 71 -9.26 -1.51 4.00
N ASP A 72 -8.79 -2.22 5.02
CA ASP A 72 -9.39 -3.46 5.50
C ASP A 72 -10.08 -3.25 6.87
N ASP A 73 -10.55 -4.34 7.46
CA ASP A 73 -11.26 -4.29 8.74
C ASP A 73 -10.38 -3.72 9.86
N VAL A 74 -9.07 -4.05 9.87
CA VAL A 74 -8.13 -3.51 10.87
C VAL A 74 -7.98 -2.00 10.71
N CYS A 75 -7.87 -1.54 9.47
CA CYS A 75 -7.82 -0.11 9.17
C CYS A 75 -9.10 0.62 9.60
N LEU A 76 -10.26 0.01 9.37
CA LEU A 76 -11.54 0.59 9.81
C LEU A 76 -11.63 0.67 11.33
N GLU A 77 -11.27 -0.37 12.03
CA GLU A 77 -11.25 -0.40 13.49
C GLU A 77 -10.26 0.62 14.08
N SER A 78 -9.12 0.82 13.41
CA SER A 78 -8.10 1.77 13.86
C SER A 78 -8.60 3.21 13.97
N VAL A 79 -9.70 3.55 13.30
CA VAL A 79 -10.32 4.89 13.38
C VAL A 79 -10.86 5.19 14.78
N ASP A 80 -11.26 4.16 15.52
CA ASP A 80 -11.70 4.28 16.90
C ASP A 80 -10.50 4.44 17.88
N HIS A 81 -9.28 4.27 17.36
CA HIS A 81 -8.00 4.41 18.06
C HIS A 81 -7.16 5.50 17.36
N PRO A 82 -7.47 6.79 17.56
CA PRO A 82 -6.98 7.89 16.72
C PRO A 82 -5.46 8.05 16.69
N ASP A 83 -4.77 7.60 17.74
CA ASP A 83 -3.31 7.66 17.81
C ASP A 83 -2.63 6.64 16.87
N VAL A 84 -3.36 5.60 16.47
CA VAL A 84 -2.90 4.53 15.58
C VAL A 84 -3.79 4.35 14.35
N ALA A 85 -4.56 5.39 13.98
CA ALA A 85 -5.41 5.33 12.80
C ALA A 85 -4.57 5.21 11.52
N VAL A 86 -4.76 4.11 10.79
CA VAL A 86 -3.91 3.72 9.66
C VAL A 86 -4.70 3.31 8.42
N MET A 87 -3.98 3.26 7.32
CA MET A 87 -4.36 2.56 6.09
C MET A 87 -3.19 1.68 5.63
N LYS A 88 -3.45 0.68 4.82
CA LYS A 88 -2.40 -0.10 4.17
C LYS A 88 -1.92 0.60 2.91
N LEU A 89 -0.61 0.68 2.76
CA LEU A 89 0.05 1.11 1.54
C LEU A 89 0.66 -0.13 0.88
N LEU A 90 0.23 -0.47 -0.34
CA LEU A 90 0.70 -1.63 -1.09
C LEU A 90 1.59 -1.19 -2.24
N ARG A 91 2.74 -1.85 -2.37
CA ARG A 91 3.64 -1.70 -3.52
C ARG A 91 3.17 -2.61 -4.66
N LYS A 92 2.94 -2.04 -5.84
CA LYS A 92 2.44 -2.75 -7.02
C LYS A 92 3.39 -3.85 -7.50
N ASN A 93 4.67 -3.51 -7.62
CA ASN A 93 5.68 -4.38 -8.24
C ASN A 93 6.44 -5.25 -7.23
N TRP A 94 5.87 -5.43 -6.02
CA TRP A 94 6.48 -6.33 -5.06
C TRP A 94 6.36 -7.79 -5.49
N GLU A 95 7.47 -8.49 -5.43
CA GLU A 95 7.56 -9.93 -5.63
C GLU A 95 8.12 -10.56 -4.36
N SER A 96 7.47 -11.63 -3.88
CA SER A 96 7.98 -12.37 -2.73
C SER A 96 9.35 -12.98 -3.07
N PRO A 97 10.34 -12.85 -2.19
CA PRO A 97 11.64 -13.49 -2.36
C PRO A 97 11.56 -15.02 -2.32
N PHE A 98 10.46 -15.57 -1.81
CA PHE A 98 10.26 -17.00 -1.69
C PHE A 98 9.30 -17.54 -2.76
N PRO A 99 9.60 -18.70 -3.35
CA PRO A 99 8.67 -19.34 -4.27
C PRO A 99 7.38 -19.74 -3.54
N PRO A 100 6.22 -19.79 -4.23
CA PRO A 100 4.92 -20.05 -3.60
C PRO A 100 4.87 -21.28 -2.69
N GLN A 101 5.67 -22.29 -2.98
CA GLN A 101 5.73 -23.54 -2.22
C GLN A 101 6.48 -23.42 -0.89
N GLU A 102 7.36 -22.41 -0.77
CA GLU A 102 8.20 -22.18 0.41
C GLU A 102 7.63 -21.05 1.30
N ARG A 103 6.56 -20.42 0.85
CA ARG A 103 5.91 -19.34 1.60
C ARG A 103 5.16 -19.93 2.78
N ASN A 104 5.71 -19.78 3.97
CA ASN A 104 4.98 -20.09 5.19
C ASN A 104 4.13 -18.87 5.57
N TYR A 105 2.90 -18.84 5.07
CA TYR A 105 1.96 -17.75 5.37
C TYR A 105 1.22 -17.97 6.69
N ILE A 106 1.94 -18.37 7.72
CA ILE A 106 1.38 -18.32 9.07
C ILE A 106 1.33 -16.85 9.46
N VAL A 107 0.18 -16.27 9.27
CA VAL A 107 -0.09 -14.91 9.71
C VAL A 107 -0.52 -15.00 11.16
N PRO A 108 0.22 -14.42 12.11
CA PRO A 108 -0.26 -14.34 13.49
C PRO A 108 -1.63 -13.65 13.51
N ALA A 109 -2.62 -14.22 14.20
CA ALA A 109 -3.83 -13.47 14.48
C ALA A 109 -3.41 -12.21 15.29
N PRO A 110 -3.94 -11.02 14.99
CA PRO A 110 -5.05 -10.68 14.11
C PRO A 110 -4.65 -10.29 12.66
N PHE A 111 -3.43 -10.52 12.25
CA PHE A 111 -2.88 -10.04 10.98
C PHE A 111 -2.98 -11.13 9.91
N HIS A 112 -4.02 -11.11 9.11
CA HIS A 112 -4.34 -12.17 8.14
C HIS A 112 -3.93 -11.84 6.70
N ASP A 113 -2.81 -11.13 6.49
CA ASP A 113 -2.55 -10.69 5.13
C ASP A 113 -1.06 -10.72 4.72
N GLY A 114 -0.54 -11.93 4.54
CA GLY A 114 0.77 -12.13 3.91
C GLY A 114 1.97 -11.78 4.78
N ALA A 115 1.78 -11.40 6.05
CA ALA A 115 2.88 -11.24 6.99
C ALA A 115 3.51 -12.61 7.30
N THR A 116 4.81 -12.70 7.28
CA THR A 116 5.56 -13.92 7.63
C THR A 116 6.18 -13.77 9.02
N GLU A 117 6.68 -14.89 9.59
CA GLU A 117 7.37 -14.87 10.87
C GLU A 117 8.73 -14.14 10.87
N TYR A 118 9.28 -13.86 9.70
CA TYR A 118 10.57 -13.21 9.56
C TYR A 118 10.42 -11.70 9.66
N HIS A 119 10.94 -11.12 10.73
CA HIS A 119 10.85 -9.68 11.03
C HIS A 119 11.50 -8.76 9.98
N GLU A 120 12.45 -9.27 9.21
CA GLU A 120 13.19 -8.50 8.22
C GLU A 120 12.61 -8.63 6.80
N GLU A 121 11.56 -9.42 6.61
CA GLU A 121 11.00 -9.65 5.28
C GLU A 121 10.10 -8.49 4.84
N ASP A 122 10.37 -7.93 3.66
CA ASP A 122 9.41 -7.06 2.98
C ASP A 122 8.23 -7.89 2.45
N VAL A 123 7.04 -7.59 2.90
CA VAL A 123 5.79 -8.26 2.46
C VAL A 123 5.03 -7.45 1.39
N GLY A 124 5.66 -6.38 0.91
CA GLY A 124 5.14 -5.55 -0.17
C GLY A 124 3.97 -4.66 0.25
N TRP A 125 3.73 -4.50 1.53
CA TRP A 125 2.79 -3.55 2.09
C TRP A 125 3.19 -3.16 3.52
N MET A 126 2.75 -2.00 3.96
CA MET A 126 2.94 -1.51 5.33
C MET A 126 1.72 -0.75 5.81
N TYR A 127 1.59 -0.59 7.12
CA TYR A 127 0.66 0.38 7.67
C TYR A 127 1.22 1.79 7.56
N MET A 128 0.38 2.71 7.17
CA MET A 128 0.71 4.12 7.06
C MET A 128 -0.27 4.93 7.89
N PRO A 129 0.22 5.74 8.86
CA PRO A 129 -0.64 6.63 9.62
C PRO A 129 -1.39 7.60 8.70
N LEU A 130 -2.69 7.76 8.91
CA LEU A 130 -3.53 8.65 8.12
C LEU A 130 -3.00 10.08 8.08
N GLN A 131 -2.42 10.52 9.20
CA GLN A 131 -1.89 11.88 9.37
C GLN A 131 -0.64 12.14 8.53
N GLU A 132 0.09 11.08 8.18
CA GLU A 132 1.36 11.15 7.45
C GLU A 132 1.23 10.94 5.94
N TYR A 133 0.04 10.65 5.45
CA TYR A 133 -0.21 10.30 4.06
C TYR A 133 0.49 11.23 3.05
N LEU A 134 0.31 12.55 3.17
CA LEU A 134 0.91 13.51 2.24
C LEU A 134 2.43 13.56 2.32
N TYR A 135 2.98 13.37 3.51
CA TYR A 135 4.42 13.35 3.72
C TYR A 135 5.05 12.08 3.12
N LYS A 136 4.48 10.93 3.43
CA LYS A 136 4.93 9.63 2.88
C LYS A 136 4.77 9.59 1.35
N TYR A 137 3.69 10.14 0.80
CA TYR A 137 3.50 10.24 -0.64
C TYR A 137 4.63 11.02 -1.35
N ASP A 138 5.09 12.13 -0.75
CA ASP A 138 6.22 12.91 -1.29
C ASP A 138 7.55 12.13 -1.23
N LEU A 139 7.79 11.41 -0.14
CA LEU A 139 8.98 10.57 0.02
C LEU A 139 8.99 9.40 -0.98
N LEU A 140 7.91 8.68 -1.09
CA LEU A 140 7.76 7.56 -2.03
C LEU A 140 7.91 8.00 -3.49
N GLY A 141 7.60 9.26 -3.80
CA GLY A 141 7.85 9.86 -5.11
C GLY A 141 9.33 9.96 -5.48
N LYS A 142 10.22 9.81 -4.51
CA LYS A 142 11.66 9.83 -4.69
C LYS A 142 12.29 8.43 -4.77
N GLY A 143 11.46 7.38 -4.70
CA GLY A 143 11.92 6.00 -4.76
C GLY A 143 12.36 5.39 -3.43
N ASP A 144 11.99 6.00 -2.32
CA ASP A 144 12.50 5.69 -0.97
C ASP A 144 11.65 4.61 -0.25
N TRP A 145 11.16 3.58 -0.95
CA TRP A 145 10.37 2.51 -0.31
C TRP A 145 11.15 1.83 0.81
N ASP A 146 12.37 1.40 0.54
CA ASP A 146 13.17 0.63 1.49
C ASP A 146 13.51 1.45 2.74
N ASP A 147 13.67 2.78 2.59
CA ASP A 147 13.91 3.71 3.71
C ASP A 147 12.62 4.04 4.49
N GLN A 148 11.45 3.81 3.89
CA GLN A 148 10.15 4.13 4.50
C GLN A 148 9.39 2.89 4.97
N TYR A 149 9.86 1.71 4.59
CA TYR A 149 9.19 0.46 4.89
C TYR A 149 9.28 0.13 6.38
N VAL A 150 8.13 -0.08 6.97
CA VAL A 150 8.00 -0.60 8.33
C VAL A 150 7.21 -1.91 8.28
N ARG A 151 7.79 -2.94 8.85
CA ARG A 151 7.20 -4.26 8.86
C ARG A 151 5.87 -4.28 9.62
N PRO A 152 4.75 -4.71 8.98
CA PRO A 152 3.53 -4.96 9.72
C PRO A 152 3.73 -5.99 10.83
N PRO A 153 3.13 -5.84 11.98
CA PRO A 153 2.02 -4.93 12.33
C PRO A 153 2.42 -3.53 12.82
N TYR A 154 3.68 -3.22 12.81
CA TYR A 154 4.20 -1.97 13.36
C TYR A 154 3.96 -0.78 12.44
N ILE A 155 4.04 0.41 12.99
CA ILE A 155 4.14 1.69 12.30
C ILE A 155 5.43 2.38 12.76
N ASP A 156 5.87 3.38 12.01
CA ASP A 156 7.09 4.11 12.32
C ASP A 156 7.07 4.66 13.76
N GLY A 157 8.13 4.35 14.54
CA GLY A 157 8.29 4.80 15.91
C GLY A 157 7.61 3.95 16.99
N THR A 158 6.97 2.82 16.64
CA THR A 158 6.27 1.96 17.64
C THR A 158 6.92 0.60 17.88
N GLU A 159 7.94 0.21 17.12
CA GLU A 159 8.53 -1.13 17.13
C GLU A 159 9.09 -1.54 18.49
N ASP A 160 9.63 -0.56 19.25
CA ASP A 160 10.24 -0.81 20.58
C ASP A 160 9.25 -0.67 21.75
N GLU A 161 8.05 -0.17 21.53
CA GLU A 161 7.09 0.19 22.59
C GLU A 161 6.03 -0.88 22.87
N GLY A 162 6.04 -1.97 22.10
CA GLY A 162 5.09 -3.07 22.23
C GLY A 162 3.68 -2.75 21.71
N GLU A 163 3.43 -1.53 21.30
CA GLU A 163 2.20 -1.15 20.63
C GLU A 163 2.29 -1.40 19.11
N PHE A 164 1.27 -2.03 18.58
CA PHE A 164 1.17 -2.35 17.16
C PHE A 164 -0.27 -2.25 16.67
N VAL A 165 -0.43 -2.04 15.39
CA VAL A 165 -1.77 -1.95 14.78
C VAL A 165 -2.54 -3.25 15.01
N GLY A 166 -3.75 -3.14 15.54
CA GLY A 166 -4.60 -4.28 15.86
C GLY A 166 -4.37 -4.89 17.24
N HIS A 167 -3.53 -4.30 18.11
CA HIS A 167 -3.33 -4.78 19.48
C HIS A 167 -4.66 -4.93 20.25
N TRP A 168 -5.63 -4.05 19.99
CA TRP A 168 -6.97 -4.09 20.60
C TRP A 168 -7.74 -5.39 20.34
N ARG A 169 -7.39 -6.16 19.29
CA ARG A 169 -8.00 -7.45 18.98
C ARG A 169 -7.49 -8.58 19.89
N GLN A 170 -6.36 -8.36 20.56
CA GLN A 170 -5.77 -9.36 21.46
C GLN A 170 -6.32 -9.25 22.89
N GLU A 171 -6.95 -8.12 23.22
CA GLU A 171 -7.51 -7.87 24.53
C GLU A 171 -8.97 -8.37 24.69
N ALA A 172 -9.56 -8.87 23.61
CA ALA A 172 -10.94 -9.39 23.56
C ALA A 172 -10.95 -10.92 23.70
#